data_2c14509307422351b156f19d2fc39ee5
#
_entry.id   2c14509307422351b156f19d2fc39ee5
#
_cell.length_a   1.000
_cell.length_b   1.000
_cell.length_c   1.000
_cell.angle_alpha   90.00
_cell.angle_beta   90.00
_cell.angle_gamma   90.00
#
_symmetry.space_group_name_H-M   'P 1'
#
loop_
_entity.id
_entity.type
_entity.pdbx_description
1 polymer ?
#
loop_
_entity_poly.entity_id
_entity_poly.type
_entity_poly.pdbx_seq_one_letter_code
_entity_poly.pdbx_strand_id
1 'polypeptide(L)'
;AVPCAEYARQMKPLFRPRPGFADDWAKLAADAGMRYAVMTSKHHDGFTLFNSKEPYSLDNAVTGGTNISPAGRDVAREFTDAMRAHGLRAGFYYSLLDWQHPDAYEMALPAYPKDGHARDHERYKAYVRGHVKELLSGYGDLSTIWFDYSDQTRQGAAWGAAQLMADMRDAQPSILVNNRLFFGLENKNGDYGTPEKYVPPTGLPGMDWEVNHTLNESYGFSAHDANWKDTTTVVRLLADIVSKGGNLLLNIGPDAEGRVPAQAAATLRGVGAWMRVHGEAIYGTTASPFQRLPWGRATRKQGALYLLVFDWPEDGRLLVPMHGEVRAAQLLGSDAAVRWDSSEPEGGRLVLTLPAEPVDAACSVVRLELDGEVEPSTFLIFPSPNGSIVLTPHDATLEGPQIRVERVGVIGDVRHNIGYWLDPSATASWPIGVVAGQGGTYRVEAEIGCADASAGSTIFLEVEGGTTTSEFTVPATGGWQSYATVELGRVSIPMGSHRAILRARTKPGEAVVNVRSIRLVPVDR
;
A
#
# COMPACT_ATOMS: atom_id res chain seq x y z
N ALA A 1 -21.51 10.60 -21.70
CA ALA A 1 -20.81 9.32 -21.80
C ALA A 1 -20.82 8.88 -23.28
N VAL A 2 -19.72 8.31 -23.76
CA VAL A 2 -19.63 7.76 -25.13
C VAL A 2 -20.14 6.32 -25.07
N PRO A 3 -21.06 5.88 -25.97
CA PRO A 3 -21.49 4.50 -26.02
C PRO A 3 -20.30 3.54 -26.30
N CYS A 4 -20.31 2.33 -25.71
CA CYS A 4 -19.21 1.37 -25.80
C CYS A 4 -18.78 1.07 -27.25
N ALA A 5 -19.73 0.85 -28.15
CA ALA A 5 -19.44 0.60 -29.57
C ALA A 5 -18.75 1.79 -30.26
N GLU A 6 -19.18 3.01 -29.95
CA GLU A 6 -18.57 4.23 -30.47
C GLU A 6 -17.16 4.45 -29.90
N TYR A 7 -16.99 4.18 -28.58
CA TYR A 7 -15.68 4.20 -27.93
C TYR A 7 -14.72 3.21 -28.60
N ALA A 8 -15.17 1.96 -28.82
CA ALA A 8 -14.39 0.95 -29.50
C ALA A 8 -13.96 1.40 -30.91
N ARG A 9 -14.90 1.94 -31.69
CA ARG A 9 -14.63 2.43 -33.05
C ARG A 9 -13.60 3.55 -33.07
N GLN A 10 -13.60 4.43 -32.06
CA GLN A 10 -12.66 5.55 -31.97
C GLN A 10 -11.28 5.10 -31.44
N MET A 11 -11.23 4.21 -30.44
CA MET A 11 -9.99 3.89 -29.72
C MET A 11 -9.15 2.81 -30.42
N LYS A 12 -9.77 1.77 -31.02
CA LYS A 12 -9.03 0.69 -31.69
C LYS A 12 -7.98 1.19 -32.69
N PRO A 13 -8.27 2.16 -33.59
CA PRO A 13 -7.29 2.65 -34.55
C PRO A 13 -6.12 3.43 -33.94
N LEU A 14 -6.28 3.91 -32.71
CA LEU A 14 -5.25 4.71 -32.02
C LEU A 14 -4.22 3.85 -31.31
N PHE A 15 -4.55 2.60 -30.97
CA PHE A 15 -3.62 1.68 -30.32
C PHE A 15 -2.61 1.15 -31.33
N ARG A 16 -1.40 1.68 -31.29
CA ARG A 16 -0.32 1.38 -32.25
C ARG A 16 1.03 1.26 -31.55
N PRO A 17 1.24 0.24 -30.70
CA PRO A 17 2.50 0.08 -30.01
C PRO A 17 3.64 -0.06 -31.03
N ARG A 18 4.69 0.74 -30.83
CA ARG A 18 5.86 0.74 -31.71
C ARG A 18 6.63 -0.58 -31.60
N PRO A 19 7.37 -1.00 -32.64
CA PRO A 19 8.29 -2.12 -32.52
C PRO A 19 9.28 -1.89 -31.37
N GLY A 20 9.55 -2.94 -30.56
CA GLY A 20 10.51 -2.88 -29.45
C GLY A 20 9.97 -2.23 -28.15
N PHE A 21 8.69 -1.84 -28.10
CA PHE A 21 8.10 -1.26 -26.88
C PHE A 21 8.25 -2.17 -25.66
N ALA A 22 8.07 -3.48 -25.86
CA ALA A 22 8.13 -4.47 -24.80
C ALA A 22 9.55 -4.66 -24.23
N ASP A 23 10.57 -4.60 -25.11
CA ASP A 23 11.96 -4.63 -24.68
C ASP A 23 12.34 -3.40 -23.86
N ASP A 24 11.87 -2.21 -24.27
CA ASP A 24 12.06 -0.98 -23.48
C ASP A 24 11.41 -1.06 -22.10
N TRP A 25 10.21 -1.66 -21.99
CA TRP A 25 9.55 -1.87 -20.70
C TRP A 25 10.34 -2.85 -19.84
N ALA A 26 10.75 -3.99 -20.41
CA ALA A 26 11.49 -5.02 -19.70
C ALA A 26 12.84 -4.50 -19.21
N LYS A 27 13.56 -3.77 -20.06
CA LYS A 27 14.82 -3.12 -19.69
C LYS A 27 14.62 -2.12 -18.54
N LEU A 28 13.62 -1.25 -18.64
CA LEU A 28 13.35 -0.25 -17.61
C LEU A 28 12.98 -0.91 -16.27
N ALA A 29 12.17 -1.97 -16.30
CA ALA A 29 11.79 -2.74 -15.11
C ALA A 29 12.99 -3.45 -14.48
N ALA A 30 13.83 -4.09 -15.28
CA ALA A 30 15.08 -4.74 -14.81
C ALA A 30 16.05 -3.72 -14.22
N ASP A 31 16.28 -2.59 -14.91
CA ASP A 31 17.13 -1.50 -14.44
C ASP A 31 16.63 -0.88 -13.12
N ALA A 32 15.30 -0.87 -12.90
CA ALA A 32 14.65 -0.43 -11.65
C ALA A 32 14.73 -1.49 -10.52
N GLY A 33 15.26 -2.69 -10.80
CA GLY A 33 15.40 -3.77 -9.82
C GLY A 33 14.14 -4.59 -9.62
N MET A 34 13.16 -4.54 -10.51
CA MET A 34 11.93 -5.35 -10.44
C MET A 34 12.22 -6.82 -10.69
N ARG A 35 11.34 -7.70 -10.23
CA ARG A 35 11.48 -9.15 -10.36
C ARG A 35 10.39 -9.78 -11.23
N TYR A 36 9.29 -9.09 -11.42
CA TYR A 36 8.16 -9.49 -12.24
C TYR A 36 7.42 -8.27 -12.78
N ALA A 37 6.65 -8.49 -13.82
CA ALA A 37 5.74 -7.51 -14.38
C ALA A 37 4.41 -8.17 -14.72
N VAL A 38 3.32 -7.42 -14.55
CA VAL A 38 1.95 -7.87 -14.83
C VAL A 38 1.36 -6.94 -15.90
N MET A 39 1.09 -7.48 -17.09
CA MET A 39 0.48 -6.72 -18.17
C MET A 39 -1.03 -6.85 -18.12
N THR A 40 -1.73 -5.74 -18.32
CA THR A 40 -3.18 -5.74 -18.53
C THR A 40 -3.51 -6.45 -19.85
N SER A 41 -3.98 -7.70 -19.77
CA SER A 41 -4.37 -8.47 -20.96
C SER A 41 -5.76 -8.09 -21.46
N LYS A 42 -6.68 -7.78 -20.54
CA LYS A 42 -8.03 -7.24 -20.76
C LYS A 42 -8.48 -6.43 -19.54
N HIS A 43 -8.89 -5.17 -19.73
CA HIS A 43 -9.47 -4.34 -18.70
C HIS A 43 -11.02 -4.33 -18.77
N HIS A 44 -11.67 -3.50 -17.96
CA HIS A 44 -13.14 -3.38 -17.88
C HIS A 44 -13.78 -2.97 -19.21
N ASP A 45 -13.06 -2.27 -20.07
CA ASP A 45 -13.51 -1.86 -21.40
C ASP A 45 -13.66 -3.03 -22.38
N GLY A 46 -13.18 -4.23 -22.01
CA GLY A 46 -13.34 -5.46 -22.77
C GLY A 46 -12.34 -5.68 -23.89
N PHE A 47 -11.41 -4.75 -24.13
CA PHE A 47 -10.39 -4.93 -25.16
C PHE A 47 -9.35 -5.97 -24.76
N THR A 48 -9.10 -6.93 -25.65
CA THR A 48 -8.03 -7.93 -25.50
C THR A 48 -6.75 -7.46 -26.20
N LEU A 49 -5.62 -7.55 -25.48
CA LEU A 49 -4.27 -7.27 -25.99
C LEU A 49 -3.51 -8.56 -26.35
N PHE A 50 -4.22 -9.65 -26.47
CA PHE A 50 -3.72 -10.96 -26.88
C PHE A 50 -4.60 -11.56 -27.98
N ASN A 51 -4.02 -12.44 -28.78
CA ASN A 51 -4.73 -13.07 -29.91
C ASN A 51 -5.64 -14.18 -29.41
N SER A 52 -6.85 -13.83 -28.98
CA SER A 52 -7.90 -14.76 -28.56
C SER A 52 -8.65 -15.36 -29.74
N LYS A 53 -9.05 -16.60 -29.58
CA LYS A 53 -9.95 -17.32 -30.52
C LYS A 53 -11.41 -17.25 -30.08
N GLU A 54 -11.69 -16.67 -28.93
CA GLU A 54 -13.07 -16.50 -28.45
C GLU A 54 -13.86 -15.61 -29.41
N PRO A 55 -15.09 -15.99 -29.77
CA PRO A 55 -15.86 -15.34 -30.87
C PRO A 55 -16.02 -13.82 -30.67
N TYR A 56 -16.22 -13.35 -29.43
CA TYR A 56 -16.40 -11.94 -29.15
C TYR A 56 -15.09 -11.14 -29.12
N SER A 57 -13.95 -11.83 -29.06
CA SER A 57 -12.63 -11.22 -29.12
C SER A 57 -12.07 -11.13 -30.53
N LEU A 58 -12.62 -11.88 -31.45
CA LEU A 58 -12.19 -11.85 -32.85
C LEU A 58 -12.56 -10.49 -33.46
N ASP A 59 -11.62 -9.92 -34.22
CA ASP A 59 -11.86 -8.69 -34.97
C ASP A 59 -12.70 -8.99 -36.21
N ASN A 60 -14.01 -8.96 -36.08
CA ASN A 60 -14.93 -9.15 -37.19
C ASN A 60 -16.03 -8.08 -37.18
N ALA A 61 -16.59 -7.82 -38.37
CA ALA A 61 -17.59 -6.78 -38.57
C ALA A 61 -18.95 -7.10 -37.90
N VAL A 62 -19.22 -8.38 -37.58
CA VAL A 62 -20.51 -8.84 -37.06
C VAL A 62 -20.56 -8.71 -35.52
N THR A 63 -19.50 -9.11 -34.85
CA THR A 63 -19.43 -9.14 -33.37
C THR A 63 -18.78 -7.90 -32.79
N GLY A 64 -18.25 -7.00 -33.65
CA GLY A 64 -17.53 -5.82 -33.22
C GLY A 64 -16.12 -6.09 -32.67
N GLY A 65 -15.72 -7.35 -32.57
CA GLY A 65 -14.44 -7.88 -32.07
C GLY A 65 -13.68 -7.00 -31.08
N THR A 66 -13.14 -7.57 -30.04
CA THR A 66 -12.45 -6.80 -28.96
C THR A 66 -10.93 -6.84 -29.05
N ASN A 67 -10.35 -7.63 -29.94
CA ASN A 67 -8.90 -7.66 -30.14
C ASN A 67 -8.42 -6.33 -30.75
N ILE A 68 -7.52 -5.64 -30.03
CA ILE A 68 -6.91 -4.39 -30.45
C ILE A 68 -5.44 -4.53 -30.84
N SER A 69 -4.88 -5.72 -30.77
CA SER A 69 -3.50 -5.95 -31.23
C SER A 69 -3.36 -5.62 -32.71
N PRO A 70 -2.31 -4.93 -33.12
CA PRO A 70 -2.08 -4.63 -34.55
C PRO A 70 -2.03 -5.90 -35.38
N ALA A 71 -2.53 -5.84 -36.61
CA ALA A 71 -2.56 -6.99 -37.51
C ALA A 71 -1.19 -7.67 -37.65
N GLY A 72 -1.17 -8.98 -37.47
CA GLY A 72 0.06 -9.79 -37.54
C GLY A 72 0.99 -9.69 -36.33
N ARG A 73 0.58 -8.99 -35.25
CA ARG A 73 1.33 -8.89 -34.00
C ARG A 73 0.53 -9.48 -32.83
N ASP A 74 1.23 -9.96 -31.82
CA ASP A 74 0.67 -10.38 -30.55
C ASP A 74 1.39 -9.63 -29.42
N VAL A 75 0.75 -8.56 -28.93
CA VAL A 75 1.31 -7.65 -27.94
C VAL A 75 1.63 -8.37 -26.62
N ALA A 76 0.78 -9.32 -26.22
CA ALA A 76 1.02 -10.13 -25.03
C ALA A 76 2.22 -11.07 -25.19
N ARG A 77 2.43 -11.61 -26.39
CA ARG A 77 3.60 -12.41 -26.74
C ARG A 77 4.88 -11.58 -26.66
N GLU A 78 4.88 -10.42 -27.32
CA GLU A 78 6.03 -9.51 -27.30
C GLU A 78 6.39 -9.13 -25.87
N PHE A 79 5.39 -8.86 -25.01
CA PHE A 79 5.60 -8.57 -23.59
C PHE A 79 6.24 -9.76 -22.85
N THR A 80 5.65 -10.95 -22.93
CA THR A 80 6.16 -12.10 -22.16
C THR A 80 7.56 -12.51 -22.58
N ASP A 81 7.84 -12.46 -23.88
CA ASP A 81 9.16 -12.81 -24.43
C ASP A 81 10.23 -11.79 -23.98
N ALA A 82 9.92 -10.49 -24.02
CA ALA A 82 10.80 -9.44 -23.55
C ALA A 82 11.07 -9.54 -22.05
N MET A 83 10.05 -9.76 -21.22
CA MET A 83 10.25 -9.91 -19.76
C MET A 83 11.21 -11.06 -19.46
N ARG A 84 11.04 -12.22 -20.08
CA ARG A 84 11.93 -13.38 -19.90
C ARG A 84 13.34 -13.11 -20.40
N ALA A 85 13.49 -12.44 -21.55
CA ALA A 85 14.80 -12.07 -22.08
C ALA A 85 15.61 -11.19 -21.11
N HIS A 86 14.93 -10.38 -20.29
CA HIS A 86 15.54 -9.55 -19.25
C HIS A 86 15.52 -10.20 -17.84
N GLY A 87 15.22 -11.49 -17.73
CA GLY A 87 15.22 -12.23 -16.45
C GLY A 87 14.07 -11.89 -15.51
N LEU A 88 12.99 -11.30 -16.03
CA LEU A 88 11.79 -10.97 -15.29
C LEU A 88 10.72 -12.05 -15.46
N ARG A 89 9.94 -12.29 -14.41
CA ARG A 89 8.72 -13.11 -14.50
C ARG A 89 7.59 -12.30 -15.10
N ALA A 90 6.78 -12.93 -15.96
CA ALA A 90 5.61 -12.32 -16.57
C ALA A 90 4.32 -12.83 -15.93
N GLY A 91 3.35 -11.96 -15.80
CA GLY A 91 1.99 -12.28 -15.40
C GLY A 91 0.98 -11.42 -16.17
N PHE A 92 -0.29 -11.75 -16.04
CA PHE A 92 -1.37 -11.00 -16.67
C PHE A 92 -2.41 -10.55 -15.66
N TYR A 93 -2.84 -9.29 -15.79
CA TYR A 93 -4.07 -8.79 -15.21
C TYR A 93 -5.23 -9.14 -16.15
N TYR A 94 -6.35 -9.55 -15.57
CA TYR A 94 -7.58 -9.86 -16.30
C TYR A 94 -8.81 -9.34 -15.54
N SER A 95 -9.56 -8.43 -16.16
CA SER A 95 -10.82 -7.95 -15.59
C SER A 95 -11.93 -8.97 -15.78
N LEU A 96 -12.67 -9.25 -14.70
CA LEU A 96 -13.93 -10.00 -14.72
C LEU A 96 -15.10 -9.18 -15.28
N LEU A 97 -14.96 -7.84 -15.34
CA LEU A 97 -15.89 -6.98 -16.07
C LEU A 97 -15.57 -6.95 -17.55
N ASP A 98 -16.61 -6.69 -18.35
CA ASP A 98 -16.48 -6.47 -19.78
C ASP A 98 -17.62 -5.58 -20.28
N TRP A 99 -17.29 -4.37 -20.72
CA TRP A 99 -18.28 -3.43 -21.24
C TRP A 99 -18.69 -3.69 -22.68
N GLN A 100 -18.01 -4.61 -23.37
CA GLN A 100 -18.28 -4.96 -24.77
C GLN A 100 -19.07 -6.27 -24.91
N HIS A 101 -18.86 -7.24 -24.01
CA HIS A 101 -19.46 -8.56 -24.12
C HIS A 101 -20.98 -8.51 -23.83
N PRO A 102 -21.85 -9.00 -24.72
CA PRO A 102 -23.30 -8.88 -24.58
C PRO A 102 -23.87 -9.60 -23.35
N ASP A 103 -23.21 -10.65 -22.88
CA ASP A 103 -23.65 -11.46 -21.72
C ASP A 103 -22.95 -11.07 -20.42
N ALA A 104 -22.03 -10.08 -20.44
CA ALA A 104 -21.45 -9.55 -19.22
C ALA A 104 -22.52 -8.89 -18.35
N TYR A 105 -22.25 -8.80 -17.05
CA TYR A 105 -23.17 -8.15 -16.12
C TYR A 105 -23.48 -6.71 -16.50
N GLU A 106 -24.75 -6.35 -16.42
CA GLU A 106 -25.19 -4.97 -16.53
C GLU A 106 -24.65 -4.19 -15.32
N MET A 107 -23.81 -3.22 -15.58
CA MET A 107 -23.51 -2.19 -14.61
C MET A 107 -24.50 -1.04 -14.77
N ALA A 108 -24.87 -0.39 -13.67
CA ALA A 108 -25.71 0.80 -13.69
C ALA A 108 -24.97 2.03 -14.27
N LEU A 109 -24.26 1.84 -15.38
CA LEU A 109 -23.56 2.89 -16.09
C LEU A 109 -24.43 3.39 -17.25
N PRO A 110 -24.51 4.71 -17.48
CA PRO A 110 -25.30 5.27 -18.58
C PRO A 110 -24.89 4.79 -19.99
N ALA A 111 -23.69 4.23 -20.10
CA ALA A 111 -23.12 3.77 -21.37
C ALA A 111 -23.51 2.33 -21.75
N TYR A 112 -24.16 1.58 -20.87
CA TYR A 112 -24.56 0.19 -21.14
C TYR A 112 -25.77 0.15 -22.07
N PRO A 113 -25.73 -0.60 -23.20
CA PRO A 113 -26.88 -0.70 -24.07
C PRO A 113 -28.03 -1.41 -23.34
N LYS A 114 -29.13 -0.71 -23.17
CA LYS A 114 -30.43 -1.29 -22.77
C LYS A 114 -31.13 -1.86 -24.02
N ASP A 115 -30.51 -2.89 -24.61
CA ASP A 115 -30.96 -3.45 -25.87
C ASP A 115 -32.02 -4.56 -25.72
N GLY A 116 -32.41 -4.86 -24.48
CA GLY A 116 -33.34 -5.96 -24.22
C GLY A 116 -32.75 -7.36 -24.36
N HIS A 117 -31.45 -7.48 -24.58
CA HIS A 117 -30.78 -8.79 -24.69
C HIS A 117 -30.84 -9.54 -23.36
N ALA A 118 -31.35 -10.78 -23.42
CA ALA A 118 -31.33 -11.68 -22.27
C ALA A 118 -29.90 -12.18 -22.04
N ARG A 119 -29.26 -11.68 -21.00
CA ARG A 119 -27.86 -12.01 -20.68
C ARG A 119 -27.72 -13.43 -20.17
N ASP A 120 -26.77 -14.18 -20.74
CA ASP A 120 -26.41 -15.52 -20.33
C ASP A 120 -25.08 -15.52 -19.56
N HIS A 121 -25.19 -15.53 -18.24
CA HIS A 121 -24.01 -15.50 -17.39
C HIS A 121 -23.13 -16.75 -17.50
N GLU A 122 -23.72 -17.94 -17.78
CA GLU A 122 -22.94 -19.17 -17.99
C GLU A 122 -22.10 -19.07 -19.26
N ARG A 123 -22.64 -18.45 -20.30
CA ARG A 123 -21.89 -18.19 -21.55
C ARG A 123 -20.76 -17.19 -21.31
N TYR A 124 -21.00 -16.16 -20.49
CA TYR A 124 -19.94 -15.22 -20.10
C TYR A 124 -18.84 -15.90 -19.27
N LYS A 125 -19.18 -16.75 -18.31
CA LYS A 125 -18.19 -17.54 -17.56
C LYS A 125 -17.36 -18.46 -18.48
N ALA A 126 -18.00 -19.08 -19.47
CA ALA A 126 -17.28 -19.89 -20.44
C ALA A 126 -16.27 -19.08 -21.25
N TYR A 127 -16.64 -17.85 -21.66
CA TYR A 127 -15.76 -16.90 -22.33
C TYR A 127 -14.57 -16.50 -21.43
N VAL A 128 -14.80 -16.17 -20.16
CA VAL A 128 -13.72 -15.88 -19.20
C VAL A 128 -12.76 -17.07 -19.05
N ARG A 129 -13.30 -18.30 -18.91
CA ARG A 129 -12.48 -19.53 -18.83
C ARG A 129 -11.69 -19.80 -20.11
N GLY A 130 -12.28 -19.53 -21.27
CA GLY A 130 -11.62 -19.64 -22.57
C GLY A 130 -10.41 -18.72 -22.65
N HIS A 131 -10.57 -17.46 -22.30
CA HIS A 131 -9.47 -16.48 -22.25
C HIS A 131 -8.37 -16.89 -21.28
N VAL A 132 -8.72 -17.27 -20.06
CA VAL A 132 -7.72 -17.69 -19.06
C VAL A 132 -6.94 -18.92 -19.56
N LYS A 133 -7.62 -19.90 -20.17
CA LYS A 133 -6.97 -21.07 -20.78
C LYS A 133 -6.00 -20.67 -21.91
N GLU A 134 -6.40 -19.73 -22.77
CA GLU A 134 -5.53 -19.22 -23.84
C GLU A 134 -4.29 -18.52 -23.28
N LEU A 135 -4.46 -17.68 -22.25
CA LEU A 135 -3.35 -17.00 -21.58
C LEU A 135 -2.36 -18.01 -20.96
N LEU A 136 -2.88 -19.03 -20.26
CA LEU A 136 -2.04 -20.04 -19.62
C LEU A 136 -1.31 -20.96 -20.60
N SER A 137 -1.94 -21.30 -21.72
CA SER A 137 -1.35 -22.24 -22.71
C SER A 137 -0.55 -21.55 -23.79
N GLY A 138 -0.83 -20.27 -24.04
CA GLY A 138 -0.27 -19.55 -25.17
C GLY A 138 1.04 -18.80 -24.90
N TYR A 139 1.37 -18.47 -23.65
CA TYR A 139 2.39 -17.48 -23.34
C TYR A 139 3.52 -18.00 -22.44
N GLY A 140 3.67 -19.33 -22.32
CA GLY A 140 4.67 -19.98 -21.47
C GLY A 140 4.36 -19.83 -19.98
N ASP A 141 5.35 -20.09 -19.12
CA ASP A 141 5.17 -20.03 -17.68
C ASP A 141 4.84 -18.60 -17.21
N LEU A 142 3.75 -18.47 -16.48
CA LEU A 142 3.28 -17.22 -15.91
C LEU A 142 3.45 -17.24 -14.39
N SER A 143 3.83 -16.08 -13.81
CA SER A 143 3.91 -15.93 -12.37
C SER A 143 2.55 -15.78 -11.72
N THR A 144 1.62 -15.07 -12.38
CA THR A 144 0.30 -14.79 -11.83
C THR A 144 -0.72 -14.50 -12.93
N ILE A 145 -1.99 -14.86 -12.64
CA ILE A 145 -3.16 -14.19 -13.23
C ILE A 145 -3.78 -13.34 -12.14
N TRP A 146 -3.78 -12.04 -12.37
CA TRP A 146 -4.28 -11.01 -11.49
C TRP A 146 -5.71 -10.65 -11.88
N PHE A 147 -6.71 -11.27 -11.25
CA PHE A 147 -8.12 -10.95 -11.48
C PHE A 147 -8.50 -9.61 -10.86
N ASP A 148 -9.52 -8.98 -11.45
CA ASP A 148 -10.08 -7.76 -10.89
C ASP A 148 -11.59 -7.73 -11.03
N TYR A 149 -12.21 -7.03 -10.09
CA TYR A 149 -13.62 -6.75 -9.98
C TYR A 149 -14.51 -7.93 -9.57
N SER A 150 -14.61 -8.12 -8.27
CA SER A 150 -15.73 -8.80 -7.62
C SER A 150 -16.46 -7.84 -6.69
N ASP A 151 -17.73 -8.09 -6.43
CA ASP A 151 -18.53 -7.34 -5.46
C ASP A 151 -19.29 -8.30 -4.52
N GLN A 152 -20.07 -7.76 -3.60
CA GLN A 152 -20.82 -8.57 -2.62
C GLN A 152 -21.72 -9.62 -3.25
N THR A 153 -22.26 -9.37 -4.45
CA THR A 153 -23.20 -10.27 -5.15
C THR A 153 -22.51 -11.14 -6.20
N ARG A 154 -21.39 -10.69 -6.75
CA ARG A 154 -20.65 -11.33 -7.86
C ARG A 154 -19.26 -11.71 -7.42
N GLN A 155 -19.13 -12.80 -6.70
CA GLN A 155 -17.89 -13.33 -6.18
C GLN A 155 -17.91 -14.85 -6.08
N GLY A 156 -16.76 -15.48 -6.01
CA GLY A 156 -16.62 -16.90 -5.75
C GLY A 156 -17.44 -17.77 -6.70
N ALA A 157 -18.52 -18.35 -6.22
CA ALA A 157 -19.37 -19.24 -7.01
C ALA A 157 -19.99 -18.55 -8.24
N ALA A 158 -20.30 -17.25 -8.15
CA ALA A 158 -20.84 -16.50 -9.28
C ALA A 158 -19.85 -16.43 -10.47
N TRP A 159 -18.55 -16.49 -10.21
CA TRP A 159 -17.51 -16.58 -11.23
C TRP A 159 -17.09 -18.03 -11.55
N GLY A 160 -17.63 -19.03 -10.85
CA GLY A 160 -17.13 -20.40 -10.92
C GLY A 160 -15.68 -20.53 -10.43
N ALA A 161 -15.30 -19.73 -9.43
CA ALA A 161 -13.92 -19.54 -8.98
C ALA A 161 -13.21 -20.85 -8.63
N ALA A 162 -13.88 -21.78 -7.95
CA ALA A 162 -13.27 -23.06 -7.56
C ALA A 162 -12.80 -23.87 -8.80
N GLN A 163 -13.65 -23.96 -9.83
CA GLN A 163 -13.31 -24.67 -11.06
C GLN A 163 -12.26 -23.90 -11.87
N LEU A 164 -12.36 -22.55 -11.95
CA LEU A 164 -11.39 -21.73 -12.65
C LEU A 164 -10.00 -21.86 -12.02
N MET A 165 -9.91 -21.83 -10.70
CA MET A 165 -8.64 -22.02 -9.99
C MET A 165 -8.07 -23.43 -10.16
N ALA A 166 -8.93 -24.47 -10.17
CA ALA A 166 -8.49 -25.83 -10.47
C ALA A 166 -7.91 -25.95 -11.88
N ASP A 167 -8.62 -25.45 -12.90
CA ASP A 167 -8.16 -25.44 -14.30
C ASP A 167 -6.80 -24.72 -14.43
N MET A 168 -6.60 -23.63 -13.69
CA MET A 168 -5.35 -22.89 -13.70
C MET A 168 -4.19 -23.69 -13.08
N ARG A 169 -4.43 -24.38 -11.95
CA ARG A 169 -3.44 -25.23 -11.29
C ARG A 169 -3.08 -26.46 -12.13
N ASP A 170 -4.07 -27.03 -12.81
CA ASP A 170 -3.83 -28.15 -13.73
C ASP A 170 -2.96 -27.72 -14.92
N ALA A 171 -3.16 -26.51 -15.44
CA ALA A 171 -2.36 -25.96 -16.52
C ALA A 171 -0.96 -25.52 -16.09
N GLN A 172 -0.86 -24.82 -14.97
CA GLN A 172 0.40 -24.30 -14.40
C GLN A 172 0.37 -24.43 -12.87
N PRO A 173 0.92 -25.51 -12.27
CA PRO A 173 0.81 -25.77 -10.83
C PRO A 173 1.37 -24.69 -9.91
N SER A 174 2.36 -23.91 -10.38
CA SER A 174 3.01 -22.85 -9.62
C SER A 174 2.41 -21.45 -9.82
N ILE A 175 1.32 -21.33 -10.62
CA ILE A 175 0.72 -20.02 -10.87
C ILE A 175 0.10 -19.44 -9.60
N LEU A 176 0.34 -18.16 -9.35
CA LEU A 176 -0.28 -17.44 -8.25
C LEU A 176 -1.57 -16.76 -8.71
N VAL A 177 -2.58 -16.78 -7.85
CA VAL A 177 -3.88 -16.15 -8.09
C VAL A 177 -4.19 -15.21 -6.93
N ASN A 178 -4.46 -13.95 -7.24
CA ASN A 178 -4.84 -12.98 -6.21
C ASN A 178 -6.24 -13.27 -5.63
N ASN A 179 -6.61 -12.57 -4.57
CA ASN A 179 -7.88 -12.82 -3.87
C ASN A 179 -9.12 -12.18 -4.55
N ARG A 180 -8.99 -11.53 -5.72
CA ARG A 180 -10.10 -10.75 -6.33
C ARG A 180 -11.12 -11.56 -7.15
N LEU A 181 -11.02 -12.87 -7.20
CA LEU A 181 -12.17 -13.74 -7.54
C LEU A 181 -13.24 -13.71 -6.44
N PHE A 182 -12.91 -13.20 -5.27
CA PHE A 182 -13.77 -13.02 -4.10
C PHE A 182 -13.78 -11.55 -3.68
N PHE A 183 -14.74 -11.16 -2.87
CA PHE A 183 -14.88 -9.77 -2.44
C PHE A 183 -14.33 -9.56 -1.03
N GLY A 184 -13.75 -8.39 -0.80
CA GLY A 184 -13.22 -7.94 0.48
C GLY A 184 -11.70 -8.10 0.60
N LEU A 185 -11.07 -7.09 1.17
CA LEU A 185 -9.61 -7.01 1.33
C LEU A 185 -9.06 -8.19 2.17
N GLU A 186 -9.78 -8.58 3.20
CA GLU A 186 -9.35 -9.58 4.17
C GLU A 186 -9.81 -11.00 3.83
N ASN A 187 -10.46 -11.20 2.66
CA ASN A 187 -10.79 -12.55 2.22
C ASN A 187 -9.51 -13.34 1.95
N LYS A 188 -9.44 -14.57 2.47
CA LYS A 188 -8.28 -15.47 2.36
C LYS A 188 -8.40 -16.49 1.23
N ASN A 189 -9.26 -16.21 0.26
CA ASN A 189 -9.40 -17.05 -0.92
C ASN A 189 -8.47 -16.51 -2.02
N GLY A 190 -7.58 -17.33 -2.49
CA GLY A 190 -6.47 -16.95 -3.36
C GLY A 190 -5.13 -17.14 -2.64
N ASP A 191 -4.04 -16.88 -3.32
CA ASP A 191 -2.69 -17.06 -2.78
C ASP A 191 -2.20 -15.81 -2.05
N TYR A 192 -2.71 -14.63 -2.40
CA TYR A 192 -2.32 -13.36 -1.80
C TYR A 192 -3.43 -12.31 -1.89
N GLY A 193 -3.42 -11.40 -0.90
CA GLY A 193 -4.33 -10.25 -0.84
C GLY A 193 -3.81 -9.06 -1.64
N THR A 194 -4.72 -8.21 -2.13
CA THR A 194 -4.37 -7.07 -2.99
C THR A 194 -5.01 -5.77 -2.52
N PRO A 195 -4.49 -5.13 -1.46
CA PRO A 195 -4.85 -3.75 -1.15
C PRO A 195 -4.54 -2.84 -2.33
N GLU A 196 -5.40 -1.85 -2.57
CA GLU A 196 -5.26 -0.93 -3.71
C GLU A 196 -5.02 0.49 -3.24
N LYS A 197 -3.88 1.09 -3.68
CA LYS A 197 -3.43 2.44 -3.29
C LYS A 197 -3.50 2.68 -1.77
N TYR A 198 -3.32 1.61 -1.01
CA TYR A 198 -3.45 1.61 0.44
C TYR A 198 -2.50 0.59 1.05
N VAL A 199 -1.65 1.04 1.96
CA VAL A 199 -0.78 0.17 2.75
C VAL A 199 -1.45 -0.10 4.09
N PRO A 200 -1.87 -1.35 4.38
CA PRO A 200 -2.44 -1.67 5.68
C PRO A 200 -1.45 -1.34 6.80
N PRO A 201 -1.86 -0.68 7.89
CA PRO A 201 -0.95 -0.25 8.95
C PRO A 201 -0.09 -1.35 9.55
N THR A 202 -0.67 -2.54 9.70
CA THR A 202 0.00 -3.74 10.25
C THR A 202 0.25 -4.84 9.22
N GLY A 203 0.16 -4.51 7.92
CA GLY A 203 0.13 -5.51 6.86
C GLY A 203 -1.18 -6.31 6.85
N LEU A 204 -1.15 -7.52 6.25
CA LEU A 204 -2.26 -8.49 6.30
C LEU A 204 -1.79 -9.75 7.06
N PRO A 205 -1.98 -9.84 8.37
CA PRO A 205 -1.48 -10.95 9.17
C PRO A 205 -2.03 -12.31 8.70
N GLY A 206 -1.11 -13.27 8.49
CA GLY A 206 -1.46 -14.64 8.09
C GLY A 206 -1.87 -14.76 6.61
N MET A 207 -1.50 -13.79 5.78
CA MET A 207 -1.69 -13.81 4.33
C MET A 207 -0.51 -13.11 3.64
N ASP A 208 -0.01 -13.67 2.56
CA ASP A 208 0.85 -12.93 1.63
C ASP A 208 0.05 -11.84 0.94
N TRP A 209 0.68 -10.73 0.59
CA TRP A 209 -0.03 -9.61 0.00
C TRP A 209 0.84 -8.71 -0.89
N GLU A 210 0.18 -8.01 -1.79
CA GLU A 210 0.78 -7.12 -2.76
C GLU A 210 -0.06 -5.85 -2.87
N VAL A 211 0.54 -4.69 -2.67
CA VAL A 211 -0.14 -3.41 -2.94
C VAL A 211 0.05 -3.03 -4.38
N ASN A 212 -1.04 -2.83 -5.11
CA ASN A 212 -0.98 -2.15 -6.39
C ASN A 212 -1.10 -0.63 -6.20
N HIS A 213 -0.15 0.09 -6.76
CA HIS A 213 -0.05 1.54 -6.66
C HIS A 213 0.34 2.17 -7.99
N THR A 214 0.05 3.46 -8.18
CA THR A 214 0.36 4.21 -9.40
C THR A 214 1.51 5.19 -9.18
N LEU A 215 2.23 5.52 -10.24
CA LEU A 215 3.25 6.59 -10.21
C LEU A 215 2.64 8.00 -10.23
N ASN A 216 1.41 8.12 -10.74
CA ASN A 216 0.58 9.33 -10.72
C ASN A 216 -0.81 8.98 -10.16
N GLU A 217 -1.87 9.73 -10.47
CA GLU A 217 -3.24 9.43 -10.00
C GLU A 217 -3.93 8.35 -10.85
N SER A 218 -3.50 8.17 -12.09
CA SER A 218 -4.16 7.31 -13.09
C SER A 218 -3.46 5.98 -13.28
N TYR A 219 -4.22 4.88 -13.50
CA TYR A 219 -3.65 3.60 -13.92
C TYR A 219 -3.30 3.61 -15.41
N GLY A 220 -4.21 4.06 -16.26
CA GLY A 220 -3.96 4.24 -17.69
C GLY A 220 -3.23 5.54 -17.98
N PHE A 221 -2.76 5.70 -19.24
CA PHE A 221 -2.18 6.94 -19.69
C PHE A 221 -3.18 8.09 -19.63
N SER A 222 -2.78 9.20 -19.03
CA SER A 222 -3.53 10.45 -19.01
C SER A 222 -2.58 11.61 -19.25
N ALA A 223 -2.79 12.32 -20.36
CA ALA A 223 -1.97 13.47 -20.72
C ALA A 223 -2.12 14.67 -19.76
N HIS A 224 -3.21 14.69 -19.00
CA HIS A 224 -3.52 15.78 -18.05
C HIS A 224 -3.10 15.47 -16.61
N ASP A 225 -2.67 14.23 -16.33
CA ASP A 225 -2.25 13.81 -14.98
C ASP A 225 -0.75 14.10 -14.80
N ALA A 226 -0.48 15.20 -14.10
CA ALA A 226 0.87 15.69 -13.84
C ALA A 226 1.33 15.45 -12.38
N ASN A 227 0.53 14.78 -11.55
CA ASN A 227 0.85 14.53 -10.14
C ASN A 227 1.73 13.29 -9.97
N TRP A 228 3.01 13.42 -10.32
CA TRP A 228 3.97 12.31 -10.31
C TRP A 228 4.64 12.15 -8.96
N LYS A 229 4.69 10.90 -8.48
CA LYS A 229 5.53 10.52 -7.34
C LYS A 229 7.00 10.58 -7.74
N ASP A 230 7.80 11.20 -6.90
CA ASP A 230 9.25 11.23 -7.05
C ASP A 230 9.91 9.93 -6.55
N THR A 231 11.21 9.82 -6.75
CA THR A 231 12.00 8.67 -6.30
C THR A 231 11.90 8.45 -4.79
N THR A 232 11.98 9.52 -4.00
CA THR A 232 11.89 9.46 -2.53
C THR A 232 10.58 8.85 -2.07
N THR A 233 9.48 9.33 -2.64
CA THR A 233 8.13 8.83 -2.35
C THR A 233 8.01 7.33 -2.65
N VAL A 234 8.53 6.88 -3.80
CA VAL A 234 8.44 5.46 -4.21
C VAL A 234 9.36 4.57 -3.37
N VAL A 235 10.58 5.02 -3.05
CA VAL A 235 11.50 4.28 -2.18
C VAL A 235 10.91 4.12 -0.77
N ARG A 236 10.37 5.18 -0.19
CA ARG A 236 9.74 5.13 1.14
C ARG A 236 8.47 4.28 1.13
N LEU A 237 7.67 4.33 0.06
CA LEU A 237 6.51 3.45 -0.13
C LEU A 237 6.93 1.98 -0.19
N LEU A 238 7.96 1.64 -0.96
CA LEU A 238 8.50 0.29 -1.05
C LEU A 238 8.99 -0.19 0.32
N ALA A 239 9.77 0.64 1.02
CA ALA A 239 10.27 0.33 2.36
C ALA A 239 9.13 0.11 3.37
N ASP A 240 8.08 0.93 3.32
CA ASP A 240 6.90 0.78 4.18
C ASP A 240 6.17 -0.55 3.93
N ILE A 241 5.95 -0.92 2.67
CA ILE A 241 5.28 -2.15 2.27
C ILE A 241 6.10 -3.38 2.70
N VAL A 242 7.38 -3.45 2.34
CA VAL A 242 8.20 -4.63 2.65
C VAL A 242 8.47 -4.79 4.14
N SER A 243 8.53 -3.68 4.89
CA SER A 243 8.65 -3.73 6.36
C SER A 243 7.45 -4.37 7.05
N LYS A 244 6.33 -4.48 6.34
CA LYS A 244 5.08 -5.13 6.79
C LYS A 244 4.85 -6.49 6.13
N GLY A 245 5.84 -6.99 5.39
CA GLY A 245 5.80 -8.30 4.73
C GLY A 245 5.05 -8.33 3.40
N GLY A 246 4.81 -7.17 2.77
CA GLY A 246 4.13 -7.07 1.48
C GLY A 246 5.06 -6.89 0.29
N ASN A 247 4.49 -6.97 -0.91
CA ASN A 247 5.13 -6.65 -2.18
C ASN A 247 4.50 -5.39 -2.79
N LEU A 248 5.26 -4.66 -3.58
CA LEU A 248 4.78 -3.52 -4.35
C LEU A 248 4.61 -3.89 -5.82
N LEU A 249 3.40 -3.77 -6.35
CA LEU A 249 3.10 -3.75 -7.78
C LEU A 249 2.90 -2.29 -8.21
N LEU A 250 3.93 -1.70 -8.83
CA LEU A 250 3.92 -0.30 -9.23
C LEU A 250 3.52 -0.15 -10.69
N ASN A 251 2.38 0.49 -10.93
CA ASN A 251 1.81 0.66 -12.26
C ASN A 251 2.51 1.77 -13.03
N ILE A 252 2.74 1.51 -14.32
CA ILE A 252 3.04 2.51 -15.35
C ILE A 252 1.86 2.62 -16.32
N GLY A 253 1.60 3.80 -16.86
CA GLY A 253 0.58 4.04 -17.89
C GLY A 253 1.24 4.44 -19.21
N PRO A 254 1.68 3.49 -20.05
CA PRO A 254 2.25 3.81 -21.36
C PRO A 254 1.20 4.44 -22.29
N ASP A 255 1.65 5.28 -23.22
CA ASP A 255 0.80 5.84 -24.26
C ASP A 255 0.38 4.79 -25.31
N ALA A 256 -0.45 5.18 -26.28
CA ALA A 256 -0.96 4.29 -27.32
C ALA A 256 0.14 3.73 -28.25
N GLU A 257 1.33 4.28 -28.24
CA GLU A 257 2.52 3.77 -28.95
C GLU A 257 3.42 2.93 -28.05
N GLY A 258 3.04 2.70 -26.80
CA GLY A 258 3.79 1.93 -25.82
C GLY A 258 4.96 2.70 -25.18
N ARG A 259 5.01 4.03 -25.28
CA ARG A 259 6.06 4.83 -24.62
C ARG A 259 5.71 5.04 -23.16
N VAL A 260 6.66 4.75 -22.28
CA VAL A 260 6.54 5.10 -20.86
C VAL A 260 6.75 6.61 -20.71
N PRO A 261 5.87 7.32 -20.00
CA PRO A 261 6.06 8.74 -19.72
C PRO A 261 7.44 9.04 -19.13
N ALA A 262 8.06 10.14 -19.59
CA ALA A 262 9.44 10.48 -19.21
C ALA A 262 9.62 10.62 -17.68
N GLN A 263 8.63 11.18 -16.99
CA GLN A 263 8.61 11.34 -15.53
C GLN A 263 8.60 9.98 -14.83
N ALA A 264 7.73 9.05 -15.27
CA ALA A 264 7.67 7.70 -14.76
C ALA A 264 9.01 6.98 -14.94
N ALA A 265 9.60 7.07 -16.14
CA ALA A 265 10.89 6.47 -16.43
C ALA A 265 12.04 7.07 -15.58
N ALA A 266 12.01 8.38 -15.31
CA ALA A 266 12.99 9.05 -14.45
C ALA A 266 12.89 8.55 -13.01
N THR A 267 11.68 8.48 -12.43
CA THR A 267 11.44 7.94 -11.09
C THR A 267 11.92 6.49 -10.98
N LEU A 268 11.59 5.64 -11.95
CA LEU A 268 12.01 4.23 -11.95
C LEU A 268 13.54 4.06 -12.03
N ARG A 269 14.23 4.89 -12.82
CA ARG A 269 15.72 4.87 -12.83
C ARG A 269 16.32 5.30 -11.50
N GLY A 270 15.71 6.29 -10.82
CA GLY A 270 16.08 6.69 -9.47
C GLY A 270 15.90 5.56 -8.46
N VAL A 271 14.76 4.89 -8.50
CA VAL A 271 14.51 3.69 -7.68
C VAL A 271 15.56 2.61 -7.95
N GLY A 272 15.88 2.36 -9.22
CA GLY A 272 16.93 1.40 -9.61
C GLY A 272 18.32 1.77 -9.10
N ALA A 273 18.66 3.07 -9.08
CA ALA A 273 19.92 3.53 -8.49
C ALA A 273 19.97 3.22 -6.98
N TRP A 274 18.89 3.48 -6.26
CA TRP A 274 18.77 3.14 -4.85
C TRP A 274 18.82 1.62 -4.61
N MET A 275 18.10 0.83 -5.40
CA MET A 275 18.04 -0.63 -5.29
C MET A 275 19.39 -1.32 -5.53
N ARG A 276 20.25 -0.76 -6.37
CA ARG A 276 21.61 -1.31 -6.58
C ARG A 276 22.48 -1.27 -5.33
N VAL A 277 22.27 -0.28 -4.48
CA VAL A 277 23.01 -0.11 -3.22
C VAL A 277 22.32 -0.81 -2.06
N HIS A 278 21.00 -0.70 -1.98
CA HIS A 278 20.23 -1.06 -0.79
C HIS A 278 19.31 -2.28 -0.98
N GLY A 279 19.30 -2.89 -2.17
CA GLY A 279 18.37 -3.96 -2.53
C GLY A 279 18.42 -5.19 -1.63
N GLU A 280 19.55 -5.43 -0.94
CA GLU A 280 19.62 -6.54 0.03
C GLU A 280 18.65 -6.36 1.22
N ALA A 281 18.29 -5.12 1.57
CA ALA A 281 17.31 -4.80 2.60
C ALA A 281 15.85 -4.98 2.14
N ILE A 282 15.64 -5.29 0.85
CA ILE A 282 14.33 -5.47 0.22
C ILE A 282 14.11 -6.92 -0.19
N TYR A 283 15.02 -7.47 -1.01
CA TYR A 283 14.85 -8.81 -1.58
C TYR A 283 14.99 -9.92 -0.54
N GLY A 284 13.99 -10.81 -0.47
CA GLY A 284 14.02 -12.00 0.39
C GLY A 284 14.02 -11.67 1.88
N THR A 285 13.55 -10.49 2.25
CA THR A 285 13.37 -10.10 3.65
C THR A 285 11.97 -10.49 4.15
N THR A 286 11.81 -10.50 5.47
CA THR A 286 10.54 -10.66 6.17
C THR A 286 10.18 -9.37 6.89
N ALA A 287 8.93 -9.31 7.38
CA ALA A 287 8.39 -8.15 8.08
C ALA A 287 9.27 -7.71 9.27
N SER A 288 9.20 -6.43 9.57
CA SER A 288 9.81 -5.80 10.74
C SER A 288 9.43 -6.54 12.02
N PRO A 289 10.38 -6.76 12.95
CA PRO A 289 10.05 -7.24 14.28
C PRO A 289 9.44 -6.13 15.16
N PHE A 290 9.50 -4.88 14.72
CA PHE A 290 9.01 -3.73 15.48
C PHE A 290 7.64 -3.30 14.98
N GLN A 291 6.74 -2.96 15.88
CA GLN A 291 5.42 -2.43 15.54
C GLN A 291 5.53 -1.09 14.82
N ARG A 292 6.41 -0.20 15.28
CA ARG A 292 6.63 1.13 14.69
C ARG A 292 8.00 1.67 15.06
N LEU A 293 8.60 2.40 14.12
CA LEU A 293 9.84 3.14 14.32
C LEU A 293 9.61 4.62 13.97
N PRO A 294 10.01 5.58 14.82
CA PRO A 294 9.74 6.99 14.60
C PRO A 294 10.57 7.61 13.47
N TRP A 295 11.70 6.99 13.13
CA TRP A 295 12.68 7.47 12.16
C TRP A 295 12.67 6.71 10.82
N GLY A 296 11.85 5.66 10.67
CA GLY A 296 11.87 4.87 9.44
C GLY A 296 11.16 3.52 9.54
N ARG A 297 11.78 2.51 8.96
CA ARG A 297 11.28 1.13 8.88
C ARG A 297 12.40 0.15 9.17
N ALA A 298 12.03 -1.13 9.30
CA ALA A 298 12.99 -2.22 9.37
C ALA A 298 12.53 -3.43 8.57
N THR A 299 13.48 -4.22 8.09
CA THR A 299 13.26 -5.55 7.53
C THR A 299 14.30 -6.49 8.10
N ARG A 300 14.07 -7.80 8.02
CA ARG A 300 15.01 -8.79 8.56
C ARG A 300 15.23 -9.97 7.64
N LYS A 301 16.39 -10.58 7.81
CA LYS A 301 16.76 -11.93 7.34
C LYS A 301 17.33 -12.71 8.52
N GLN A 302 17.57 -14.00 8.31
CA GLN A 302 18.28 -14.79 9.30
C GLN A 302 19.65 -14.14 9.62
N GLY A 303 19.88 -13.81 10.89
CA GLY A 303 21.11 -13.19 11.37
C GLY A 303 21.35 -11.73 10.93
N ALA A 304 20.37 -11.07 10.33
CA ALA A 304 20.52 -9.68 9.89
C ALA A 304 19.24 -8.86 10.08
N LEU A 305 19.41 -7.64 10.57
CA LEU A 305 18.38 -6.61 10.67
C LEU A 305 18.79 -5.41 9.80
N TYR A 306 17.89 -4.95 8.96
CA TYR A 306 18.08 -3.78 8.12
C TYR A 306 17.22 -2.63 8.64
N LEU A 307 17.85 -1.52 9.00
CA LEU A 307 17.21 -0.30 9.46
C LEU A 307 17.13 0.67 8.27
N LEU A 308 15.93 0.91 7.77
CA LEU A 308 15.66 1.80 6.64
C LEU A 308 15.32 3.18 7.23
N VAL A 309 16.32 4.06 7.28
CA VAL A 309 16.26 5.35 7.97
C VAL A 309 15.78 6.42 7.01
N PHE A 310 14.59 6.97 7.27
CA PHE A 310 13.97 8.06 6.50
C PHE A 310 14.34 9.43 7.03
N ASP A 311 14.39 9.54 8.36
CA ASP A 311 14.65 10.77 9.07
C ASP A 311 15.99 10.60 9.83
N TRP A 312 17.06 11.12 9.24
CA TRP A 312 18.42 10.98 9.77
C TRP A 312 18.55 11.83 11.04
N PRO A 313 19.07 11.27 12.16
CA PRO A 313 19.16 11.99 13.41
C PRO A 313 20.27 13.07 13.36
N GLU A 314 19.92 14.31 13.68
CA GLU A 314 20.86 15.44 13.69
C GLU A 314 21.99 15.28 14.74
N ASP A 315 21.71 14.62 15.85
CA ASP A 315 22.68 14.31 16.91
C ASP A 315 23.49 13.03 16.63
N GLY A 316 23.26 12.39 15.48
CA GLY A 316 23.89 11.14 15.07
C GLY A 316 23.45 9.92 15.89
N ARG A 317 22.47 10.02 16.79
CA ARG A 317 22.03 8.91 17.64
C ARG A 317 20.75 8.26 17.12
N LEU A 318 20.83 6.99 16.75
CA LEU A 318 19.67 6.22 16.35
C LEU A 318 19.30 5.19 17.41
N LEU A 319 18.10 5.32 17.98
CA LEU A 319 17.56 4.40 18.98
C LEU A 319 16.82 3.26 18.28
N VAL A 320 17.27 2.02 18.51
CA VAL A 320 16.64 0.80 17.99
C VAL A 320 15.99 0.05 19.18
N PRO A 321 14.67 -0.16 19.18
CA PRO A 321 13.96 -0.75 20.32
C PRO A 321 14.14 -2.28 20.35
N MET A 322 15.36 -2.74 20.67
CA MET A 322 15.69 -4.16 20.74
C MET A 322 16.69 -4.48 21.84
N HIS A 323 16.61 -5.72 22.30
CA HIS A 323 17.65 -6.42 23.04
C HIS A 323 18.37 -7.39 22.08
N GLY A 324 19.58 -7.78 22.41
CA GLY A 324 20.37 -8.73 21.65
C GLY A 324 21.78 -8.21 21.34
N GLU A 325 22.65 -9.14 20.96
CA GLU A 325 24.04 -8.85 20.67
C GLU A 325 24.22 -8.51 19.18
N VAL A 326 24.80 -7.34 18.92
CA VAL A 326 25.21 -6.91 17.57
C VAL A 326 26.68 -7.30 17.36
N ARG A 327 26.95 -8.07 16.32
CA ARG A 327 28.31 -8.47 15.92
C ARG A 327 28.97 -7.43 15.03
N ALA A 328 28.20 -6.84 14.11
CA ALA A 328 28.67 -5.83 13.19
C ALA A 328 27.55 -4.86 12.80
N ALA A 329 27.92 -3.64 12.49
CA ALA A 329 27.02 -2.63 11.96
C ALA A 329 27.68 -1.96 10.74
N GLN A 330 26.94 -1.82 9.66
CA GLN A 330 27.42 -1.24 8.40
C GLN A 330 26.37 -0.29 7.82
N LEU A 331 26.82 0.86 7.37
CA LEU A 331 26.01 1.78 6.56
C LEU A 331 26.17 1.37 5.08
N LEU A 332 25.12 0.84 4.45
CA LEU A 332 25.18 0.36 3.07
C LEU A 332 25.54 1.50 2.11
N GLY A 333 26.46 1.23 1.20
CA GLY A 333 26.98 2.21 0.25
C GLY A 333 28.02 3.17 0.82
N SER A 334 28.53 2.91 2.04
CA SER A 334 29.57 3.74 2.68
C SER A 334 30.51 2.90 3.52
N ASP A 335 31.78 3.34 3.58
CA ASP A 335 32.80 2.81 4.49
C ASP A 335 32.80 3.55 5.85
N ALA A 336 31.90 4.52 6.04
CA ALA A 336 31.81 5.27 7.29
C ALA A 336 31.38 4.36 8.44
N ALA A 337 32.12 4.45 9.56
CA ALA A 337 31.89 3.59 10.71
C ALA A 337 30.56 3.89 11.40
N VAL A 338 29.77 2.84 11.61
CA VAL A 338 28.63 2.84 12.54
C VAL A 338 29.13 2.23 13.85
N ARG A 339 28.97 2.95 14.94
CA ARG A 339 29.32 2.46 16.28
C ARG A 339 28.05 2.12 17.04
N TRP A 340 28.15 1.22 18.00
CA TRP A 340 27.03 0.88 18.87
C TRP A 340 27.51 0.69 20.31
N ASP A 341 26.63 0.93 21.25
CA ASP A 341 26.84 0.68 22.66
C ASP A 341 25.78 -0.29 23.17
N SER A 342 26.22 -1.43 23.65
CA SER A 342 25.38 -2.46 24.26
C SER A 342 25.52 -2.54 25.79
N SER A 343 26.43 -1.73 26.36
CA SER A 343 26.78 -1.82 27.79
C SER A 343 25.77 -1.15 28.71
N GLU A 344 25.06 -0.14 28.23
CA GLU A 344 23.93 0.46 28.94
C GLU A 344 22.80 0.79 27.95
N PRO A 345 21.90 -0.17 27.68
CA PRO A 345 20.76 0.13 26.83
C PRO A 345 19.86 1.16 27.54
N GLU A 346 19.74 2.37 27.01
CA GLU A 346 18.77 3.36 27.48
C GLU A 346 17.36 2.76 27.45
N GLY A 347 16.85 2.30 28.61
CA GLY A 347 15.55 1.68 28.74
C GLY A 347 15.37 0.40 27.91
N GLY A 348 16.44 -0.42 27.73
CA GLY A 348 16.38 -1.67 26.96
C GLY A 348 16.46 -1.46 25.46
N ARG A 349 17.26 -0.48 24.97
CA ARG A 349 17.41 -0.17 23.55
C ARG A 349 18.86 -0.10 23.15
N LEU A 350 19.12 -0.59 21.95
CA LEU A 350 20.40 -0.41 21.28
C LEU A 350 20.54 1.04 20.81
N VAL A 351 21.64 1.69 21.13
CA VAL A 351 21.98 3.02 20.62
C VAL A 351 23.06 2.88 19.54
N LEU A 352 22.76 3.34 18.33
CA LEU A 352 23.74 3.45 17.25
C LEU A 352 24.24 4.90 17.18
N THR A 353 25.53 5.05 16.94
CA THR A 353 26.13 6.34 16.57
C THR A 353 26.42 6.30 15.06
N LEU A 354 25.70 7.13 14.33
CA LEU A 354 25.75 7.23 12.88
C LEU A 354 26.70 8.37 12.44
N PRO A 355 27.22 8.32 11.20
CA PRO A 355 27.89 9.47 10.58
C PRO A 355 26.97 10.70 10.51
N ALA A 356 27.57 11.90 10.41
CA ALA A 356 26.81 13.15 10.37
C ALA A 356 25.86 13.24 9.18
N GLU A 357 26.23 12.69 8.04
CA GLU A 357 25.44 12.76 6.81
C GLU A 357 24.90 11.39 6.39
N PRO A 358 23.64 11.32 5.88
CA PRO A 358 23.09 10.11 5.29
C PRO A 358 23.79 9.77 3.95
N VAL A 359 23.78 8.51 3.56
CA VAL A 359 24.25 8.06 2.22
C VAL A 359 23.22 8.43 1.16
N ASP A 360 21.95 8.33 1.50
CA ASP A 360 20.85 8.65 0.60
C ASP A 360 19.75 9.41 1.37
N ALA A 361 19.34 10.56 0.84
CA ALA A 361 18.34 11.41 1.46
C ALA A 361 16.93 10.82 1.44
N ALA A 362 16.63 9.91 0.50
CA ALA A 362 15.34 9.23 0.46
C ALA A 362 15.22 8.19 1.58
N CYS A 363 16.26 7.35 1.71
CA CYS A 363 16.33 6.28 2.69
C CYS A 363 17.76 5.73 2.74
N SER A 364 18.49 5.98 3.80
CA SER A 364 19.76 5.30 4.09
C SER A 364 19.51 3.98 4.83
N VAL A 365 20.34 2.98 4.62
CA VAL A 365 20.15 1.65 5.24
C VAL A 365 21.35 1.28 6.11
N VAL A 366 21.07 1.00 7.38
CA VAL A 366 22.06 0.41 8.31
C VAL A 366 21.75 -1.08 8.43
N ARG A 367 22.72 -1.92 8.09
CA ARG A 367 22.69 -3.36 8.31
C ARG A 367 23.33 -3.69 9.65
N LEU A 368 22.61 -4.43 10.48
CA LEU A 368 23.13 -5.03 11.69
C LEU A 368 23.27 -6.54 11.50
N GLU A 369 24.43 -7.08 11.82
CA GLU A 369 24.63 -8.53 11.97
C GLU A 369 24.39 -8.91 13.43
N LEU A 370 23.55 -9.91 13.64
CA LEU A 370 23.08 -10.28 14.96
C LEU A 370 23.51 -11.70 15.34
N ASP A 371 23.71 -11.91 16.63
CA ASP A 371 23.86 -13.24 17.21
C ASP A 371 22.52 -13.70 17.76
N GLY A 372 21.79 -14.47 16.95
CA GLY A 372 20.44 -14.94 17.29
C GLY A 372 19.32 -14.12 16.66
N GLU A 373 18.14 -14.24 17.21
CA GLU A 373 16.93 -13.55 16.78
C GLU A 373 16.83 -12.15 17.41
N VAL A 374 16.10 -11.25 16.73
CA VAL A 374 15.78 -9.92 17.28
C VAL A 374 14.74 -10.08 18.38
N GLU A 375 15.07 -9.61 19.58
CA GLU A 375 14.13 -9.50 20.70
C GLU A 375 13.67 -8.04 20.82
N PRO A 376 12.47 -7.69 20.31
CA PRO A 376 11.96 -6.32 20.44
C PRO A 376 11.76 -5.93 21.89
N SER A 377 12.15 -4.72 22.26
CA SER A 377 11.79 -4.13 23.55
C SER A 377 10.28 -3.91 23.65
N THR A 378 9.77 -3.70 24.85
CA THR A 378 8.36 -3.32 25.05
C THR A 378 8.00 -2.16 24.15
N PHE A 379 6.89 -2.29 23.41
CA PHE A 379 6.45 -1.26 22.48
C PHE A 379 6.17 0.06 23.21
N LEU A 380 6.87 1.10 22.78
CA LEU A 380 6.64 2.49 23.18
C LEU A 380 6.72 3.38 21.94
N ILE A 381 5.89 4.39 21.91
CA ILE A 381 5.94 5.44 20.87
C ILE A 381 6.95 6.50 21.31
N PHE A 382 8.04 6.63 20.55
CA PHE A 382 9.10 7.59 20.83
C PHE A 382 8.93 8.86 20.02
N PRO A 383 9.51 9.98 20.48
CA PRO A 383 9.65 11.16 19.67
C PRO A 383 10.39 10.88 18.36
N SER A 384 9.88 11.47 17.27
CA SER A 384 10.60 11.57 16.01
C SER A 384 11.86 12.44 16.16
N PRO A 385 12.81 12.43 15.21
CA PRO A 385 14.01 13.27 15.28
C PRO A 385 13.74 14.76 15.56
N ASN A 386 12.63 15.31 15.07
CA ASN A 386 12.17 16.67 15.39
C ASN A 386 11.53 16.84 16.78
N GLY A 387 11.58 15.81 17.61
CA GLY A 387 11.07 15.81 18.98
C GLY A 387 9.55 15.59 19.11
N SER A 388 8.78 15.52 18.02
CA SER A 388 7.33 15.32 18.11
C SER A 388 6.95 13.85 18.31
N ILE A 389 5.88 13.60 19.08
CA ILE A 389 5.29 12.27 19.27
C ILE A 389 3.94 12.25 18.57
N VAL A 390 3.72 11.27 17.69
CA VAL A 390 2.46 11.11 16.94
C VAL A 390 1.74 9.86 17.43
N LEU A 391 0.53 10.02 17.95
CA LEU A 391 -0.34 8.98 18.45
C LEU A 391 -1.40 8.68 17.39
N THR A 392 -1.41 7.44 16.88
CA THR A 392 -2.33 7.03 15.81
C THR A 392 -3.39 6.06 16.32
N PRO A 393 -4.52 5.89 15.61
CA PRO A 393 -5.56 4.94 15.99
C PRO A 393 -5.07 3.49 16.16
N HIS A 394 -4.11 3.07 15.33
CA HIS A 394 -3.59 1.70 15.33
C HIS A 394 -2.60 1.40 16.46
N ASP A 395 -2.03 2.44 17.06
CA ASP A 395 -1.14 2.30 18.22
C ASP A 395 -1.92 2.39 19.54
N ALA A 396 -3.22 2.69 19.48
CA ALA A 396 -4.07 2.87 20.64
C ALA A 396 -4.56 1.53 21.23
N THR A 397 -4.54 1.44 22.56
CA THR A 397 -5.40 0.52 23.29
C THR A 397 -6.72 1.20 23.56
N LEU A 398 -7.82 0.61 23.10
CA LEU A 398 -9.18 1.11 23.28
C LEU A 398 -9.86 0.30 24.38
N GLU A 399 -10.40 0.99 25.37
CA GLU A 399 -11.10 0.36 26.49
C GLU A 399 -12.51 0.96 26.61
N GLY A 400 -13.51 0.08 26.80
CA GLY A 400 -14.91 0.48 26.92
C GLY A 400 -15.80 0.00 25.77
N PRO A 401 -17.13 0.17 25.90
CA PRO A 401 -18.06 -0.36 24.92
C PRO A 401 -18.02 0.46 23.61
N GLN A 402 -18.11 -0.26 22.49
CA GLN A 402 -18.32 0.25 21.12
C GLN A 402 -17.19 1.10 20.52
N ILE A 403 -16.33 1.71 21.31
CA ILE A 403 -15.16 2.46 20.78
C ILE A 403 -14.29 1.53 19.94
N ARG A 404 -13.91 1.96 18.74
CA ARG A 404 -13.13 1.16 17.82
C ARG A 404 -12.35 1.99 16.82
N VAL A 405 -11.36 1.36 16.19
CA VAL A 405 -10.72 1.92 15.00
C VAL A 405 -11.63 1.68 13.80
N GLU A 406 -11.93 2.75 13.08
CA GLU A 406 -12.67 2.71 11.83
C GLU A 406 -11.72 2.85 10.65
N ARG A 407 -12.02 2.11 9.59
CA ARG A 407 -11.45 2.32 8.27
C ARG A 407 -12.50 3.00 7.39
N VAL A 408 -12.19 4.19 6.92
CA VAL A 408 -13.09 5.01 6.12
C VAL A 408 -12.41 5.50 4.85
N GLY A 409 -13.19 5.84 3.84
CA GLY A 409 -12.69 6.36 2.59
C GLY A 409 -12.90 5.42 1.41
N VAL A 410 -12.40 5.85 0.27
CA VAL A 410 -12.44 5.13 -1.01
C VAL A 410 -11.04 4.69 -1.41
N ILE A 411 -10.94 3.87 -2.44
CA ILE A 411 -9.65 3.47 -3.04
C ILE A 411 -8.80 4.72 -3.31
N GLY A 412 -7.57 4.72 -2.77
CA GLY A 412 -6.63 5.83 -2.89
C GLY A 412 -6.75 6.90 -1.80
N ASP A 413 -7.81 6.91 -0.98
CA ASP A 413 -7.97 7.79 0.19
C ASP A 413 -8.56 7.03 1.38
N VAL A 414 -7.94 5.91 1.72
CA VAL A 414 -8.32 5.15 2.92
C VAL A 414 -7.64 5.75 4.14
N ARG A 415 -8.44 6.05 5.14
CA ARG A 415 -8.00 6.67 6.40
C ARG A 415 -8.55 5.91 7.58
N HIS A 416 -7.93 6.11 8.73
CA HIS A 416 -8.34 5.49 9.99
C HIS A 416 -8.59 6.57 11.04
N ASN A 417 -9.60 6.33 11.86
CA ASN A 417 -9.88 7.14 13.04
C ASN A 417 -10.35 6.24 14.19
N ILE A 418 -10.18 6.70 15.41
CA ILE A 418 -10.93 6.19 16.54
C ILE A 418 -12.34 6.77 16.42
N GLY A 419 -13.37 5.92 16.40
CA GLY A 419 -14.76 6.33 16.28
C GLY A 419 -15.67 5.43 17.08
N TYR A 420 -16.98 5.56 16.88
CA TYR A 420 -18.01 4.90 17.70
C TYR A 420 -17.80 5.12 19.21
N TRP A 421 -17.30 6.29 19.57
CA TRP A 421 -17.10 6.67 20.96
C TRP A 421 -18.44 7.13 21.56
N LEU A 422 -19.31 6.14 21.85
CA LEU A 422 -20.69 6.38 22.27
C LEU A 422 -20.84 6.45 23.79
N ASP A 423 -19.87 5.97 24.54
CA ASP A 423 -19.83 6.00 26.00
C ASP A 423 -18.68 6.88 26.49
N PRO A 424 -18.94 7.94 27.28
CA PRO A 424 -17.87 8.81 27.79
C PRO A 424 -16.91 8.11 28.75
N SER A 425 -17.27 6.95 29.31
CA SER A 425 -16.35 6.15 30.15
C SER A 425 -15.28 5.41 29.32
N ALA A 426 -15.51 5.24 28.02
CA ALA A 426 -14.52 4.63 27.14
C ALA A 426 -13.27 5.52 26.99
N THR A 427 -12.12 4.90 26.74
CA THR A 427 -10.84 5.59 26.64
C THR A 427 -10.02 5.09 25.47
N ALA A 428 -9.13 5.94 24.99
CA ALA A 428 -8.06 5.56 24.07
C ALA A 428 -6.70 5.90 24.72
N SER A 429 -5.80 4.93 24.74
CA SER A 429 -4.50 5.13 25.40
C SER A 429 -3.33 4.63 24.57
N TRP A 430 -2.18 5.26 24.73
CA TRP A 430 -0.95 5.01 24.00
C TRP A 430 0.23 4.89 24.95
N PRO A 431 1.07 3.85 24.83
CA PRO A 431 2.33 3.79 25.55
C PRO A 431 3.35 4.72 24.89
N ILE A 432 3.89 5.66 25.62
CA ILE A 432 4.88 6.61 25.13
C ILE A 432 6.20 6.49 25.89
N GLY A 433 7.31 6.69 25.18
CA GLY A 433 8.64 6.68 25.77
C GLY A 433 9.35 8.01 25.52
N VAL A 434 9.90 8.62 26.55
CA VAL A 434 10.65 9.87 26.47
C VAL A 434 12.06 9.63 27.01
N VAL A 435 13.07 9.80 26.16
CA VAL A 435 14.48 9.57 26.51
C VAL A 435 15.14 10.83 27.06
N ALA A 436 16.39 10.68 27.53
CA ALA A 436 17.20 11.77 28.07
C ALA A 436 17.27 12.97 27.09
N GLY A 437 17.03 14.16 27.60
CA GLY A 437 16.99 15.39 26.82
C GLY A 437 15.71 15.62 26.02
N GLN A 438 14.74 14.71 26.08
CA GLN A 438 13.44 14.84 25.38
C GLN A 438 12.27 15.11 26.32
N GLY A 439 12.46 15.04 27.65
CA GLY A 439 11.46 15.47 28.63
C GLY A 439 11.19 16.98 28.56
N GLY A 440 9.95 17.40 28.86
CA GLY A 440 9.58 18.80 28.81
C GLY A 440 8.11 19.04 28.55
N THR A 441 7.79 20.28 28.13
CA THR A 441 6.42 20.69 27.80
C THR A 441 6.13 20.44 26.34
N TYR A 442 4.98 19.81 26.09
CA TYR A 442 4.46 19.51 24.76
C TYR A 442 3.12 20.21 24.55
N ARG A 443 2.94 20.85 23.40
CA ARG A 443 1.65 21.30 22.90
C ARG A 443 0.92 20.11 22.28
N VAL A 444 -0.35 19.93 22.61
CA VAL A 444 -1.18 18.81 22.18
C VAL A 444 -2.09 19.26 21.06
N GLU A 445 -1.84 18.78 19.84
CA GLU A 445 -2.68 18.98 18.66
C GLU A 445 -3.44 17.70 18.37
N ALA A 446 -4.74 17.79 18.08
CA ALA A 446 -5.56 16.65 17.68
C ALA A 446 -6.27 16.93 16.36
N GLU A 447 -6.28 15.94 15.47
CA GLU A 447 -7.07 15.95 14.25
C GLU A 447 -8.39 15.24 14.53
N ILE A 448 -9.48 16.02 14.64
CA ILE A 448 -10.78 15.55 15.10
C ILE A 448 -11.90 15.78 14.08
N GLY A 449 -12.91 14.88 14.09
CA GLY A 449 -14.14 14.99 13.32
C GLY A 449 -15.36 14.90 14.21
N CYS A 450 -16.33 15.81 14.06
CA CYS A 450 -17.56 15.84 14.86
C CYS A 450 -18.73 16.36 14.05
N ALA A 451 -19.84 15.61 14.04
CA ALA A 451 -21.09 16.07 13.45
C ALA A 451 -21.71 17.18 14.30
N ASP A 452 -22.41 18.11 13.66
CA ASP A 452 -22.98 19.31 14.30
C ASP A 452 -23.88 18.97 15.50
N ALA A 453 -24.72 17.93 15.37
CA ALA A 453 -25.62 17.47 16.42
C ALA A 453 -24.91 16.81 17.62
N SER A 454 -23.62 16.53 17.52
CA SER A 454 -22.80 15.88 18.57
C SER A 454 -21.73 16.79 19.16
N ALA A 455 -21.65 18.04 18.73
CA ALA A 455 -20.73 19.03 19.29
C ALA A 455 -21.01 19.31 20.77
N GLY A 456 -19.97 19.76 21.51
CA GLY A 456 -20.08 20.13 22.91
C GLY A 456 -19.63 19.04 23.89
N SER A 457 -19.15 17.89 23.41
CA SER A 457 -18.46 16.92 24.27
C SER A 457 -17.20 17.55 24.87
N THR A 458 -16.87 17.20 26.11
CA THR A 458 -15.64 17.67 26.76
C THR A 458 -14.63 16.52 26.81
N ILE A 459 -13.43 16.77 26.27
CA ILE A 459 -12.32 15.81 26.26
C ILE A 459 -11.05 16.39 26.86
N PHE A 460 -10.11 15.55 27.28
CA PHE A 460 -8.79 15.94 27.77
C PHE A 460 -7.79 14.81 27.59
N LEU A 461 -6.50 15.15 27.44
CA LEU A 461 -5.40 14.19 27.41
C LEU A 461 -4.69 14.18 28.77
N GLU A 462 -4.63 13.00 29.38
CA GLU A 462 -3.89 12.73 30.61
C GLU A 462 -2.59 11.99 30.25
N VAL A 463 -1.47 12.35 30.89
CA VAL A 463 -0.22 11.59 30.82
C VAL A 463 0.09 11.05 32.19
N GLU A 464 0.11 9.74 32.36
CA GLU A 464 0.48 9.08 33.63
C GLU A 464 1.92 9.45 34.01
N GLY A 465 2.11 9.97 35.24
CA GLY A 465 3.40 10.49 35.70
C GLY A 465 3.79 11.86 35.15
N GLY A 466 2.97 12.44 34.30
CA GLY A 466 3.09 13.80 33.77
C GLY A 466 1.95 14.70 34.22
N THR A 467 1.48 15.56 33.31
CA THR A 467 0.33 16.44 33.57
C THR A 467 -0.84 16.12 32.64
N THR A 468 -1.98 16.77 32.90
CA THR A 468 -3.20 16.67 32.10
C THR A 468 -3.45 18.00 31.39
N THR A 469 -3.95 17.97 30.14
CA THR A 469 -4.43 19.19 29.48
C THR A 469 -5.63 19.76 30.23
N SER A 470 -5.94 21.03 30.00
CA SER A 470 -7.24 21.58 30.33
C SER A 470 -8.35 20.84 29.56
N GLU A 471 -9.56 20.88 30.07
CA GLU A 471 -10.72 20.35 29.37
C GLU A 471 -10.98 21.14 28.08
N PHE A 472 -11.15 20.42 26.98
CA PHE A 472 -11.42 20.99 25.66
C PHE A 472 -12.83 20.64 25.20
N THR A 473 -13.61 21.66 24.82
CA THR A 473 -14.95 21.45 24.25
C THR A 473 -14.85 21.20 22.75
N VAL A 474 -15.30 20.03 22.32
CA VAL A 474 -15.27 19.59 20.92
C VAL A 474 -16.20 20.45 20.07
N PRO A 475 -15.69 21.18 19.08
CA PRO A 475 -16.54 21.94 18.17
C PRO A 475 -17.17 21.03 17.11
N ALA A 476 -18.23 21.51 16.44
CA ALA A 476 -18.67 20.96 15.18
C ALA A 476 -17.59 21.15 14.09
N THR A 477 -17.37 20.12 13.27
CA THR A 477 -16.44 20.18 12.13
C THR A 477 -17.15 19.98 10.77
N GLY A 478 -18.49 19.90 10.78
CA GLY A 478 -19.31 19.68 9.58
C GLY A 478 -19.56 18.21 9.26
N GLY A 479 -19.14 17.28 10.13
CA GLY A 479 -19.43 15.85 9.96
C GLY A 479 -18.37 14.93 10.59
N TRP A 480 -18.72 13.66 10.74
CA TRP A 480 -17.84 12.65 11.34
C TRP A 480 -16.55 12.40 10.55
N GLN A 481 -16.55 12.69 9.24
CA GLN A 481 -15.39 12.53 8.35
C GLN A 481 -14.85 13.88 7.84
N SER A 482 -15.33 14.98 8.39
CA SER A 482 -14.81 16.33 8.16
C SER A 482 -13.89 16.68 9.33
N TYR A 483 -12.58 16.71 9.07
CA TYR A 483 -11.58 16.84 10.13
C TYR A 483 -11.01 18.24 10.22
N ALA A 484 -10.78 18.68 11.46
CA ALA A 484 -10.08 19.90 11.80
C ALA A 484 -8.95 19.61 12.81
N THR A 485 -7.83 20.32 12.68
CA THR A 485 -6.78 20.30 13.69
C THR A 485 -7.10 21.30 14.77
N VAL A 486 -7.12 20.83 16.02
CA VAL A 486 -7.38 21.66 17.21
C VAL A 486 -6.28 21.51 18.24
N GLU A 487 -6.03 22.53 19.03
CA GLU A 487 -5.10 22.48 20.16
C GLU A 487 -5.89 22.12 21.44
N LEU A 488 -5.56 20.96 22.04
CA LEU A 488 -6.18 20.52 23.30
C LEU A 488 -5.52 21.16 24.53
N GLY A 489 -4.40 21.88 24.36
CA GLY A 489 -3.64 22.48 25.45
C GLY A 489 -2.20 21.96 25.51
N ARG A 490 -1.63 21.91 26.73
CA ARG A 490 -0.24 21.49 26.95
C ARG A 490 -0.14 20.43 28.03
N VAL A 491 0.84 19.55 27.88
CA VAL A 491 1.22 18.54 28.89
C VAL A 491 2.72 18.62 29.16
N SER A 492 3.11 18.35 30.39
CA SER A 492 4.51 18.11 30.76
C SER A 492 4.74 16.61 30.85
N ILE A 493 5.75 16.12 30.16
CA ILE A 493 6.10 14.71 30.10
C ILE A 493 7.54 14.56 30.60
N PRO A 494 7.77 13.95 31.76
CA PRO A 494 9.11 13.67 32.24
C PRO A 494 9.78 12.57 31.40
N MET A 495 11.08 12.40 31.61
CA MET A 495 11.81 11.25 31.05
C MET A 495 11.24 9.94 31.59
N GLY A 496 11.18 8.91 30.75
CA GLY A 496 10.71 7.57 31.12
C GLY A 496 9.63 7.02 30.21
N SER A 497 9.01 5.93 30.69
CA SER A 497 7.87 5.31 30.03
C SER A 497 6.58 5.78 30.68
N HIS A 498 5.63 6.21 29.86
CA HIS A 498 4.36 6.79 30.28
C HIS A 498 3.22 6.22 29.47
N ARG A 499 2.01 6.54 29.88
CA ARG A 499 0.79 6.26 29.13
C ARG A 499 0.05 7.57 28.88
N ALA A 500 -0.17 7.91 27.64
CA ALA A 500 -1.03 9.03 27.26
C ALA A 500 -2.46 8.49 27.09
N ILE A 501 -3.44 9.10 27.75
CA ILE A 501 -4.83 8.62 27.78
C ILE A 501 -5.75 9.76 27.39
N LEU A 502 -6.48 9.59 26.29
CA LEU A 502 -7.56 10.49 25.91
C LEU A 502 -8.85 10.04 26.57
N ARG A 503 -9.49 10.96 27.28
CA ARG A 503 -10.72 10.75 28.03
C ARG A 503 -11.79 11.72 27.63
N ALA A 504 -13.05 11.32 27.78
CA ALA A 504 -14.20 12.20 27.72
C ALA A 504 -14.77 12.42 29.13
N ARG A 505 -15.19 13.64 29.43
CA ARG A 505 -15.92 13.97 30.65
C ARG A 505 -17.44 14.03 30.42
N THR A 506 -17.84 14.60 29.30
CA THR A 506 -19.26 14.76 28.93
C THR A 506 -19.49 14.37 27.47
N LYS A 507 -20.72 13.96 27.18
CA LYS A 507 -21.19 13.64 25.83
C LYS A 507 -22.67 14.09 25.69
N PRO A 508 -22.90 15.31 25.24
CA PRO A 508 -24.28 15.80 25.06
C PRO A 508 -24.99 15.22 23.83
N GLY A 509 -24.26 14.84 22.80
CA GLY A 509 -24.80 14.30 21.56
C GLY A 509 -24.73 12.78 21.44
N GLU A 510 -24.79 12.24 20.21
CA GLU A 510 -24.79 10.80 19.94
C GLU A 510 -23.44 10.14 20.25
N ALA A 511 -22.33 10.79 19.92
CA ALA A 511 -20.98 10.30 20.18
C ALA A 511 -20.07 11.43 20.67
N VAL A 512 -18.91 11.07 21.21
CA VAL A 512 -17.94 12.04 21.75
C VAL A 512 -17.24 12.78 20.60
N VAL A 513 -16.45 12.08 19.80
CA VAL A 513 -15.62 12.66 18.73
C VAL A 513 -14.97 11.53 17.93
N ASN A 514 -14.71 11.74 16.64
CA ASN A 514 -13.77 10.93 15.87
C ASN A 514 -12.36 11.53 15.99
N VAL A 515 -11.35 10.69 16.24
CA VAL A 515 -9.95 11.12 16.38
C VAL A 515 -9.09 10.41 15.34
N ARG A 516 -8.46 11.19 14.43
CA ARG A 516 -7.57 10.67 13.40
C ARG A 516 -6.12 10.57 13.87
N SER A 517 -5.68 11.55 14.63
CA SER A 517 -4.34 11.56 15.24
C SER A 517 -4.28 12.55 16.40
N ILE A 518 -3.31 12.31 17.30
CA ILE A 518 -2.88 13.30 18.28
C ILE A 518 -1.37 13.52 18.08
N ARG A 519 -0.94 14.76 18.07
CA ARG A 519 0.45 15.14 17.95
C ARG A 519 0.90 15.94 19.18
N LEU A 520 1.93 15.45 19.83
CA LEU A 520 2.60 16.14 20.91
C LEU A 520 3.83 16.85 20.32
N VAL A 521 3.81 18.17 20.32
CA VAL A 521 4.85 19.03 19.72
C VAL A 521 5.64 19.69 20.85
N PRO A 522 6.98 19.51 20.93
CA PRO A 522 7.77 20.14 21.98
C PRO A 522 7.68 21.67 21.87
N VAL A 523 7.58 22.37 23.01
CA VAL A 523 7.41 23.84 23.05
C VAL A 523 8.76 24.55 23.18
N ASP A 524 9.74 23.93 23.85
CA ASP A 524 10.99 24.53 24.26
C ASP A 524 12.23 24.03 23.49
N ARG A 525 12.05 23.66 22.23
CA ARG A 525 13.15 23.24 21.33
C ARG A 525 13.26 24.11 20.11
#